data_d8e6a9b1093f11e6befba8c785e687f3
#
_entry.id   d8e6a9b1093f11e6befba8c785e687f3
#
_cell.length_a   1.000
_cell.length_b   1.000
_cell.length_c   1.000
_cell.angle_alpha   90.00
_cell.angle_beta   90.00
_cell.angle_gamma   90.00
#
_symmetry.space_group_name_H-M   'P 1'
#
loop_
_entity.id
_entity.type
_entity.pdbx_description
1 polymer ?
#
loop_
_entity_poly.entity_id
_entity_poly.type
_entity_poly.pdbx_seq_one_letter_code
_entity_poly.pdbx_strand_id
1 'polypeptide(L)'
;MAKIVLLSCTKSKLDKPAPAKDMYSPSPMFQKTKVYGEALKPDEMFILSAKYGLLPMDKQIEPYDLTLKTMKKDEKDQWGSTVKDQMGKMGVNPQSDKFVFLTGSEYMKPLESFIPAENIEKPMEGKRMGERLSWLNSQAQKIKEFIQHIKKTIYEIIGK
;
A
#
# COMPACT_ATOMS: atom_id res chain seq x y z
N MET A 1 7.74 -16.83 -5.92
CA MET A 1 7.09 -15.57 -6.34
C MET A 1 6.32 -15.02 -5.16
N ALA A 2 6.69 -13.81 -4.77
CA ALA A 2 6.11 -13.17 -3.59
C ALA A 2 4.91 -12.30 -3.96
N LYS A 3 4.00 -12.11 -3.02
CA LYS A 3 2.89 -11.18 -3.10
C LYS A 3 3.27 -9.92 -2.33
N ILE A 4 3.38 -8.81 -3.04
CA ILE A 4 3.81 -7.52 -2.50
C ILE A 4 2.62 -6.56 -2.51
N VAL A 5 2.31 -5.96 -1.37
CA VAL A 5 1.29 -4.91 -1.27
C VAL A 5 2.00 -3.57 -1.15
N LEU A 6 1.60 -2.62 -1.99
CA LEU A 6 2.15 -1.26 -2.01
C LEU A 6 1.06 -0.26 -1.62
N LEU A 7 1.32 0.49 -0.55
CA LEU A 7 0.48 1.59 -0.08
C LEU A 7 1.11 2.91 -0.53
N SER A 8 0.34 3.96 -0.68
CA SER A 8 0.93 5.28 -0.92
C SER A 8 0.97 6.12 0.35
N CYS A 9 1.99 6.97 0.43
CA CYS A 9 2.06 8.01 1.45
C CYS A 9 0.89 8.98 1.30
N THR A 10 0.60 9.72 2.36
CA THR A 10 -0.48 10.70 2.40
C THR A 10 0.05 12.04 2.89
N LYS A 11 -0.74 13.11 2.67
CA LYS A 11 -0.39 14.44 3.13
C LYS A 11 -0.39 14.51 4.67
N SER A 12 -1.41 13.92 5.29
CA SER A 12 -1.51 13.91 6.75
C SER A 12 -0.48 12.97 7.36
N LYS A 13 0.30 13.48 8.29
CA LYS A 13 1.41 12.77 8.93
C LYS A 13 1.52 13.18 10.39
N LEU A 14 2.19 12.35 11.18
CA LEU A 14 2.62 12.75 12.51
C LEU A 14 3.64 13.89 12.40
N ASP A 15 3.75 14.69 13.43
CA ASP A 15 4.66 15.86 13.48
C ASP A 15 6.02 15.54 14.12
N LYS A 16 6.32 14.27 14.33
CA LYS A 16 7.54 13.77 14.97
C LYS A 16 8.01 12.51 14.29
N PRO A 17 9.30 12.10 14.46
CA PRO A 17 9.79 10.84 13.91
C PRO A 17 8.96 9.65 14.42
N ALA A 18 8.73 8.69 13.54
CA ALA A 18 7.94 7.49 13.85
C ALA A 18 8.23 6.39 12.81
N PRO A 19 7.90 5.13 13.13
CA PRO A 19 7.94 4.08 12.11
C PRO A 19 6.99 4.43 10.96
N ALA A 20 7.36 4.04 9.75
CA ALA A 20 6.58 4.37 8.55
C ALA A 20 5.11 4.00 8.68
N LYS A 21 4.82 2.82 9.22
CA LYS A 21 3.44 2.33 9.43
C LYS A 21 2.59 3.25 10.31
N ASP A 22 3.22 4.05 11.17
CA ASP A 22 2.54 4.98 12.07
C ASP A 22 2.54 6.42 11.56
N MET A 23 3.53 6.77 10.75
CA MET A 23 3.73 8.14 10.26
C MET A 23 2.48 8.72 9.59
N TYR A 24 1.76 7.91 8.84
CA TYR A 24 0.58 8.35 8.08
C TYR A 24 -0.73 8.06 8.80
N SER A 25 -0.66 7.67 10.07
CA SER A 25 -1.84 7.31 10.87
C SER A 25 -2.91 8.40 10.99
N PRO A 26 -2.58 9.72 10.89
CA PRO A 26 -3.63 10.74 10.87
C PRO A 26 -4.54 10.69 9.65
N SER A 27 -4.16 9.95 8.59
CA SER A 27 -4.98 9.81 7.38
C SER A 27 -5.93 8.63 7.50
N PRO A 28 -7.27 8.85 7.47
CA PRO A 28 -8.24 7.73 7.44
C PRO A 28 -8.06 6.84 6.22
N MET A 29 -7.71 7.43 5.06
CA MET A 29 -7.45 6.67 3.84
C MET A 29 -6.28 5.70 4.04
N PHE A 30 -5.19 6.18 4.62
CA PHE A 30 -4.03 5.34 4.88
C PHE A 30 -4.38 4.19 5.82
N GLN A 31 -5.08 4.48 6.92
CA GLN A 31 -5.49 3.45 7.88
C GLN A 31 -6.32 2.35 7.21
N LYS A 32 -7.28 2.75 6.38
CA LYS A 32 -8.17 1.80 5.70
C LYS A 32 -7.44 0.97 4.64
N THR A 33 -6.53 1.57 3.87
CA THR A 33 -5.74 0.83 2.88
C THR A 33 -4.77 -0.13 3.57
N LYS A 34 -4.20 0.28 4.69
CA LYS A 34 -3.31 -0.57 5.48
C LYS A 34 -4.04 -1.82 6.00
N VAL A 35 -5.21 -1.64 6.59
CA VAL A 35 -6.03 -2.76 7.10
C VAL A 35 -6.40 -3.71 5.95
N TYR A 36 -6.84 -3.17 4.82
CA TYR A 36 -7.18 -3.99 3.66
C TYR A 36 -5.95 -4.74 3.13
N GLY A 37 -4.81 -4.06 3.01
CA GLY A 37 -3.57 -4.66 2.56
C GLY A 37 -3.10 -5.79 3.46
N GLU A 38 -3.18 -5.62 4.77
CA GLU A 38 -2.84 -6.66 5.75
C GLU A 38 -3.76 -7.88 5.61
N ALA A 39 -5.04 -7.64 5.35
CA ALA A 39 -6.03 -8.72 5.17
C ALA A 39 -5.76 -9.59 3.95
N LEU A 40 -5.02 -9.08 2.96
CA LEU A 40 -4.61 -9.84 1.78
C LEU A 40 -3.48 -10.84 2.10
N LYS A 41 -2.92 -10.79 3.29
CA LYS A 41 -1.81 -11.64 3.75
C LYS A 41 -0.63 -11.62 2.78
N PRO A 42 -0.06 -10.42 2.51
CA PRO A 42 1.09 -10.32 1.63
C PRO A 42 2.35 -10.93 2.24
N ASP A 43 3.27 -11.34 1.40
CA ASP A 43 4.60 -11.74 1.85
C ASP A 43 5.37 -10.52 2.35
N GLU A 44 5.22 -9.38 1.66
CA GLU A 44 5.79 -8.11 2.11
C GLU A 44 4.86 -6.95 1.77
N MET A 45 4.96 -5.89 2.56
CA MET A 45 4.20 -4.68 2.38
C MET A 45 5.11 -3.47 2.53
N PHE A 46 4.97 -2.52 1.60
CA PHE A 46 5.77 -1.30 1.59
C PHE A 46 4.87 -0.09 1.40
N ILE A 47 5.39 1.07 1.77
CA ILE A 47 4.78 2.35 1.46
C ILE A 47 5.59 3.01 0.34
N LEU A 48 4.92 3.48 -0.70
CA LEU A 48 5.54 4.30 -1.73
C LEU A 48 5.55 5.75 -1.24
N SER A 49 6.72 6.23 -0.90
CA SER A 49 6.91 7.56 -0.33
C SER A 49 7.56 8.49 -1.36
N ALA A 50 7.04 9.70 -1.49
CA ALA A 50 7.63 10.69 -2.38
C ALA A 50 9.07 11.02 -2.01
N LYS A 51 9.40 11.00 -0.72
CA LYS A 51 10.75 11.29 -0.24
C LYS A 51 11.62 10.05 -0.14
N TYR A 52 11.10 8.98 0.43
CA TYR A 52 11.90 7.80 0.77
C TYR A 52 11.83 6.66 -0.26
N GLY A 53 10.98 6.78 -1.27
CA GLY A 53 10.82 5.74 -2.29
C GLY A 53 10.10 4.51 -1.75
N LEU A 54 10.71 3.35 -1.89
CA LEU A 54 10.17 2.08 -1.37
C LEU A 54 10.50 1.99 0.12
N LEU A 55 9.48 2.19 0.93
CA LEU A 55 9.64 2.37 2.38
C LEU A 55 9.11 1.17 3.14
N PRO A 56 9.98 0.42 3.84
CA PRO A 56 9.53 -0.67 4.71
C PRO A 56 8.63 -0.14 5.83
N MET A 57 7.64 -0.94 6.23
CA MET A 57 6.63 -0.55 7.22
C MET A 57 7.24 -0.18 8.58
N ASP A 58 8.32 -0.85 8.98
CA ASP A 58 8.94 -0.64 10.29
C ASP A 58 10.08 0.38 10.28
N LYS A 59 10.40 0.96 9.13
CA LYS A 59 11.48 1.93 9.01
C LYS A 59 11.15 3.21 9.76
N GLN A 60 12.03 3.64 10.64
CA GLN A 60 11.92 4.94 11.33
C GLN A 60 12.18 6.06 10.33
N ILE A 61 11.24 6.99 10.23
CA ILE A 61 11.33 8.12 9.31
C ILE A 61 10.95 9.42 10.02
N GLU A 62 11.31 10.52 9.39
CA GLU A 62 10.91 11.86 9.83
C GLU A 62 9.76 12.39 8.98
N PRO A 63 8.92 13.30 9.53
CA PRO A 63 7.88 13.96 8.74
C PRO A 63 8.50 14.75 7.58
N TYR A 64 7.76 14.88 6.50
CA TYR A 64 8.19 15.63 5.32
C TYR A 64 6.97 16.17 4.59
N ASP A 65 7.20 17.13 3.69
CA ASP A 65 6.17 17.71 2.85
C ASP A 65 6.63 17.63 1.39
N LEU A 66 6.33 16.50 0.75
CA LEU A 66 6.69 16.23 -0.63
C LEU A 66 5.65 15.31 -1.25
N THR A 67 5.24 15.57 -2.48
CA THR A 67 4.28 14.76 -3.22
C THR A 67 4.70 14.61 -4.67
N LEU A 68 4.48 13.43 -5.25
CA LEU A 68 4.72 13.20 -6.67
C LEU A 68 3.82 14.06 -7.56
N LYS A 69 2.66 14.45 -7.06
CA LYS A 69 1.68 15.23 -7.84
C LYS A 69 2.24 16.52 -8.41
N THR A 70 3.17 17.16 -7.70
CA THR A 70 3.77 18.44 -8.11
C THR A 70 5.11 18.27 -8.83
N MET A 71 5.58 17.05 -8.98
CA MET A 71 6.84 16.77 -9.67
C MET A 71 6.67 16.77 -11.18
N LYS A 72 7.73 17.14 -11.88
CA LYS A 72 7.82 17.05 -13.34
C LYS A 72 8.01 15.59 -13.74
N LYS A 73 7.77 15.29 -15.04
CA LYS A 73 7.87 13.93 -15.55
C LYS A 73 9.25 13.31 -15.31
N ASP A 74 10.32 14.05 -15.56
CA ASP A 74 11.68 13.57 -15.34
C ASP A 74 11.98 13.29 -13.87
N GLU A 75 11.45 14.09 -12.96
CA GLU A 75 11.55 13.85 -11.52
C GLU A 75 10.81 12.58 -11.10
N LYS A 76 9.60 12.36 -11.66
CA LYS A 76 8.82 11.14 -11.41
C LYS A 76 9.55 9.91 -11.95
N ASP A 77 10.14 10.02 -13.14
CA ASP A 77 10.90 8.93 -13.74
C ASP A 77 12.14 8.59 -12.89
N GLN A 78 12.81 9.60 -12.37
CA GLN A 78 13.96 9.42 -11.48
C GLN A 78 13.52 8.75 -10.17
N TRP A 79 12.38 9.16 -9.63
CA TRP A 79 11.79 8.52 -8.45
C TRP A 79 11.50 7.04 -8.71
N GLY A 80 10.91 6.72 -9.87
CA GLY A 80 10.64 5.34 -10.28
C GLY A 80 11.92 4.51 -10.37
N SER A 81 12.99 5.08 -10.93
CA SER A 81 14.29 4.40 -11.01
C SER A 81 14.86 4.12 -9.61
N THR A 82 14.72 5.07 -8.70
CA THR A 82 15.13 4.90 -7.30
C THR A 82 14.39 3.74 -6.64
N VAL A 83 13.07 3.68 -6.84
CA VAL A 83 12.24 2.58 -6.30
C VAL A 83 12.68 1.24 -6.87
N LYS A 84 12.95 1.19 -8.18
CA LYS A 84 13.44 -0.03 -8.83
C LYS A 84 14.73 -0.54 -8.20
N ASP A 85 15.70 0.37 -7.98
CA ASP A 85 16.96 0.03 -7.34
C ASP A 85 16.75 -0.46 -5.90
N GLN A 86 15.85 0.17 -5.16
CA GLN A 86 15.51 -0.23 -3.81
C GLN A 86 14.87 -1.63 -3.78
N MET A 87 14.00 -1.93 -4.74
CA MET A 87 13.42 -3.27 -4.88
C MET A 87 14.51 -4.32 -5.01
N GLY A 88 15.50 -4.09 -5.88
CA GLY A 88 16.62 -4.99 -6.04
C GLY A 88 17.39 -5.23 -4.75
N LYS A 89 17.64 -4.17 -4.00
CA LYS A 89 18.36 -4.25 -2.71
C LYS A 89 17.58 -4.95 -1.62
N MET A 90 16.25 -4.93 -1.69
CA MET A 90 15.37 -5.54 -0.68
C MET A 90 14.85 -6.92 -1.08
N GLY A 91 15.37 -7.48 -2.18
CA GLY A 91 14.98 -8.81 -2.64
C GLY A 91 13.62 -8.89 -3.30
N VAL A 92 13.07 -7.76 -3.74
CA VAL A 92 11.81 -7.69 -4.49
C VAL A 92 12.14 -7.75 -5.98
N ASN A 93 11.55 -8.71 -6.70
CA ASN A 93 11.80 -8.90 -8.12
C ASN A 93 10.62 -8.39 -8.96
N PRO A 94 10.76 -7.24 -9.64
CA PRO A 94 9.67 -6.69 -10.46
C PRO A 94 9.17 -7.63 -11.55
N GLN A 95 10.03 -8.54 -12.04
CA GLN A 95 9.67 -9.42 -13.15
C GLN A 95 8.87 -10.65 -12.71
N SER A 96 9.08 -11.11 -11.48
CA SER A 96 8.48 -12.38 -11.02
C SER A 96 7.49 -12.23 -9.86
N ASP A 97 7.62 -11.20 -9.06
CA ASP A 97 6.71 -10.99 -7.93
C ASP A 97 5.38 -10.38 -8.38
N LYS A 98 4.34 -10.60 -7.58
CA LYS A 98 3.01 -10.05 -7.83
C LYS A 98 2.79 -8.83 -6.96
N PHE A 99 2.26 -7.76 -7.55
CA PHE A 99 2.10 -6.47 -6.87
C PHE A 99 0.63 -6.07 -6.82
N VAL A 100 0.17 -5.71 -5.62
CA VAL A 100 -1.15 -5.11 -5.43
C VAL A 100 -0.93 -3.64 -5.08
N PHE A 101 -1.35 -2.76 -5.97
CA PHE A 101 -1.22 -1.32 -5.79
C PHE A 101 -2.48 -0.77 -5.12
N LEU A 102 -2.33 -0.33 -3.88
CA LEU A 102 -3.38 0.38 -3.13
C LEU A 102 -3.02 1.86 -3.08
N THR A 103 -2.72 2.41 -4.25
CA THR A 103 -2.15 3.75 -4.41
C THR A 103 -2.92 4.55 -5.46
N GLY A 104 -2.68 5.86 -5.50
CA GLY A 104 -3.10 6.69 -6.61
C GLY A 104 -2.23 6.46 -7.84
N SER A 105 -2.72 6.90 -9.01
CA SER A 105 -2.05 6.71 -10.30
C SER A 105 -0.67 7.38 -10.35
N GLU A 106 -0.47 8.46 -9.61
CA GLU A 106 0.80 9.20 -9.60
C GLU A 106 1.96 8.33 -9.10
N TYR A 107 1.69 7.44 -8.14
CA TYR A 107 2.70 6.53 -7.59
C TYR A 107 2.81 5.23 -8.36
N MET A 108 1.80 4.92 -9.18
CA MET A 108 1.72 3.70 -9.96
C MET A 108 2.43 3.82 -11.31
N LYS A 109 2.15 4.89 -12.04
CA LYS A 109 2.65 5.10 -13.40
C LYS A 109 4.16 4.96 -13.56
N PRO A 110 5.00 5.57 -12.70
CA PRO A 110 6.44 5.42 -12.86
C PRO A 110 6.93 3.98 -12.72
N LEU A 111 6.20 3.14 -11.99
CA LEU A 111 6.58 1.74 -11.75
C LEU A 111 6.07 0.81 -12.86
N GLU A 112 5.03 1.21 -13.58
CA GLU A 112 4.48 0.41 -14.68
C GLU A 112 5.46 0.25 -15.84
N SER A 113 6.48 1.11 -15.92
CA SER A 113 7.50 1.03 -16.96
C SER A 113 8.41 -0.20 -16.82
N PHE A 114 8.50 -0.77 -15.61
CA PHE A 114 9.40 -1.91 -15.36
C PHE A 114 8.73 -3.09 -14.64
N ILE A 115 7.46 -3.00 -14.29
CA ILE A 115 6.70 -4.12 -13.73
C ILE A 115 5.74 -4.60 -14.81
N PRO A 116 5.81 -5.88 -15.23
CA PRO A 116 4.89 -6.41 -16.22
C PRO A 116 3.42 -6.26 -15.80
N ALA A 117 2.56 -5.88 -16.74
CA ALA A 117 1.15 -5.63 -16.47
C ALA A 117 0.45 -6.83 -15.84
N GLU A 118 0.81 -8.05 -16.27
CA GLU A 118 0.25 -9.30 -15.73
C GLU A 118 0.61 -9.54 -14.26
N ASN A 119 1.60 -8.81 -13.73
CA ASN A 119 2.02 -8.93 -12.33
C ASN A 119 1.39 -7.84 -11.44
N ILE A 120 0.52 -7.00 -11.99
CA ILE A 120 -0.06 -5.87 -11.29
C ILE A 120 -1.56 -6.05 -11.08
N GLU A 121 -2.03 -5.84 -9.85
CA GLU A 121 -3.44 -5.70 -9.50
C GLU A 121 -3.68 -4.28 -9.00
N LYS A 122 -4.76 -3.66 -9.44
CA LYS A 122 -5.13 -2.28 -9.12
C LYS A 122 -6.58 -2.21 -8.68
N PRO A 123 -6.94 -2.72 -7.49
CA PRO A 123 -8.35 -2.85 -7.09
C PRO A 123 -9.10 -1.53 -6.96
N MET A 124 -8.39 -0.42 -6.79
CA MET A 124 -9.03 0.90 -6.65
C MET A 124 -8.81 1.79 -7.88
N GLU A 125 -8.33 1.24 -9.00
CA GLU A 125 -8.10 2.02 -10.21
C GLU A 125 -9.38 2.68 -10.70
N GLY A 126 -9.27 3.94 -11.11
CA GLY A 126 -10.39 4.72 -11.65
C GLY A 126 -11.35 5.26 -10.60
N LYS A 127 -11.17 4.95 -9.34
CA LYS A 127 -12.03 5.43 -8.26
C LYS A 127 -11.55 6.79 -7.74
N ARG A 128 -12.49 7.68 -7.49
CA ARG A 128 -12.24 8.95 -6.82
C ARG A 128 -12.06 8.71 -5.31
N MET A 129 -11.57 9.71 -4.58
CA MET A 129 -11.31 9.60 -3.14
C MET A 129 -12.51 9.05 -2.35
N GLY A 130 -13.70 9.61 -2.55
CA GLY A 130 -14.92 9.15 -1.88
C GLY A 130 -15.28 7.72 -2.24
N GLU A 131 -15.11 7.36 -3.52
CA GLU A 131 -15.37 6.00 -4.00
C GLU A 131 -14.37 4.99 -3.42
N ARG A 132 -13.11 5.40 -3.27
CA ARG A 132 -12.08 4.56 -2.63
C ARG A 132 -12.42 4.30 -1.17
N LEU A 133 -12.81 5.34 -0.43
CA LEU A 133 -13.22 5.19 0.97
C LEU A 133 -14.42 4.28 1.10
N SER A 134 -15.43 4.47 0.25
CA SER A 134 -16.63 3.63 0.23
C SER A 134 -16.29 2.17 -0.06
N TRP A 135 -15.45 1.93 -1.06
CA TRP A 135 -15.01 0.59 -1.43
C TRP A 135 -14.25 -0.08 -0.28
N LEU A 136 -13.32 0.66 0.35
CA LEU A 136 -12.55 0.15 1.49
C LEU A 136 -13.43 -0.18 2.67
N ASN A 137 -14.43 0.65 2.97
CA ASN A 137 -15.41 0.38 4.02
C ASN A 137 -16.20 -0.88 3.72
N SER A 138 -16.60 -1.07 2.47
CA SER A 138 -17.29 -2.28 2.01
C SER A 138 -16.42 -3.53 2.19
N GLN A 139 -15.13 -3.46 1.85
CA GLN A 139 -14.21 -4.56 2.06
C GLN A 139 -14.01 -4.87 3.54
N ALA A 140 -13.87 -3.85 4.38
CA ALA A 140 -13.75 -4.01 5.83
C ALA A 140 -14.97 -4.70 6.42
N GLN A 141 -16.18 -4.37 5.96
CA GLN A 141 -17.41 -5.00 6.41
C GLN A 141 -17.46 -6.48 6.01
N LYS A 142 -17.07 -6.81 4.80
CA LYS A 142 -16.99 -8.21 4.34
C LYS A 142 -16.01 -9.02 5.17
N ILE A 143 -14.87 -8.44 5.53
CA ILE A 143 -13.87 -9.09 6.38
C ILE A 143 -14.44 -9.36 7.77
N LYS A 144 -15.13 -8.39 8.37
CA LYS A 144 -15.78 -8.54 9.68
C LYS A 144 -16.82 -9.65 9.67
N GLU A 145 -17.67 -9.68 8.65
CA GLU A 145 -18.71 -10.71 8.48
C GLU A 145 -18.09 -12.09 8.35
N PHE A 146 -17.02 -12.22 7.58
CA PHE A 146 -16.30 -13.47 7.41
C PHE A 146 -15.71 -13.96 8.74
N ILE A 147 -15.07 -13.06 9.49
CA ILE A 147 -14.49 -13.39 10.81
C ILE A 147 -15.58 -13.82 11.78
N GLN A 148 -16.72 -13.13 11.81
CA GLN A 148 -17.86 -13.48 12.66
C GLN A 148 -18.40 -14.87 12.32
N HIS A 149 -18.51 -15.15 11.01
CA HIS A 149 -18.96 -16.47 10.55
C HIS A 149 -18.01 -17.58 10.99
N ILE A 150 -16.71 -17.37 10.86
CA ILE A 150 -15.70 -18.35 11.31
C ILE A 150 -15.78 -18.57 12.83
N LYS A 151 -15.86 -17.49 13.60
CA LYS A 151 -15.98 -17.57 15.06
C LYS A 151 -17.21 -18.35 15.48
N LYS A 152 -18.34 -18.09 14.84
CA LYS A 152 -19.59 -18.81 15.10
C LYS A 152 -19.43 -20.29 14.79
N THR A 153 -18.87 -20.64 13.65
CA THR A 153 -18.65 -22.02 13.22
C THR A 153 -17.74 -22.75 14.20
N ILE A 154 -16.64 -22.13 14.62
CA ILE A 154 -15.71 -22.70 15.58
C ILE A 154 -16.41 -22.93 16.93
N TYR A 155 -17.20 -21.95 17.38
CA TYR A 155 -17.97 -22.07 18.63
C TYR A 155 -18.96 -23.24 18.57
N GLU A 156 -19.66 -23.39 17.46
CA GLU A 156 -20.62 -24.49 17.26
C GLU A 156 -19.92 -25.88 17.29
N ILE A 157 -18.69 -25.94 16.77
CA ILE A 157 -17.93 -27.21 16.71
C ILE A 157 -17.30 -27.54 18.07
N ILE A 158 -16.69 -26.55 18.74
CA ILE A 158 -15.86 -26.74 19.92
C ILE A 158 -16.61 -26.44 21.22
N GLY A 159 -17.55 -25.51 21.19
CA GLY A 159 -18.28 -25.03 22.36
C GLY A 159 -19.39 -25.92 22.83
N LYS A 160 -19.58 -27.06 22.18
CA LYS A 160 -20.55 -28.08 22.63
C LYS A 160 -19.86 -29.06 23.62
#